data_08d2bf06cd26d63a195bf4f01f04981b
#
_entry.id   08d2bf06cd26d63a195bf4f01f04981b
#
_cell.length_a   1.000
_cell.length_b   1.000
_cell.length_c   1.000
_cell.angle_alpha   90.00
_cell.angle_beta   90.00
_cell.angle_gamma   90.00
#
_symmetry.space_group_name_H-M   'P 1'
#
loop_
_entity.id
_entity.type
_entity.pdbx_description
1 polymer ?
#
loop_
_entity_poly.entity_id
_entity_poly.type
_entity_poly.pdbx_seq_one_letter_code
_entity_poly.pdbx_strand_id
1 'polypeptide(L)'
;LGQAFSATERQVLLIDEVDKADLEFPNDLLHELDAMRFQVVETNDEVAAQERPLVIITSNNEKELPDAFLRRCVFYYIEFPKPQLMRQIIAVHHPHLDATLLDQVLLKFYWLREQSELRKKPSTSELIDWISALLRAGCRWVGGSSRLCRSRSCTRAPCARPGRAWTPRRR
;
A
#
# COMPACT_ATOMS: atom_id res chain seq x y z
N LEU A 1 22.73 -3.55 6.32
CA LEU A 1 23.41 -4.85 6.41
C LEU A 1 24.65 -4.73 7.35
N GLY A 2 25.61 -3.82 7.10
CA GLY A 2 26.83 -3.68 7.86
C GLY A 2 26.66 -3.59 9.37
N GLN A 3 25.77 -2.72 9.85
CA GLN A 3 25.48 -2.60 11.29
C GLN A 3 24.92 -3.90 11.90
N ALA A 4 24.09 -4.63 11.15
CA ALA A 4 23.53 -5.89 11.62
C ALA A 4 24.60 -6.99 11.71
N PHE A 5 25.59 -6.97 10.82
CA PHE A 5 26.70 -7.94 10.82
C PHE A 5 27.73 -7.62 11.90
N SER A 6 28.00 -6.34 12.16
CA SER A 6 28.95 -5.91 13.19
C SER A 6 28.39 -6.01 14.62
N ALA A 7 27.10 -6.33 14.78
CA ALA A 7 26.50 -6.42 16.09
C ALA A 7 26.92 -7.73 16.80
N THR A 8 27.13 -7.63 18.11
CA THR A 8 27.46 -8.77 18.98
C THR A 8 26.24 -9.61 19.37
N GLU A 9 25.04 -9.05 19.15
CA GLU A 9 23.77 -9.71 19.43
C GLU A 9 22.98 -9.89 18.14
N ARG A 10 22.13 -10.91 18.11
CA ARG A 10 21.28 -11.22 16.96
C ARG A 10 20.35 -10.06 16.64
N GLN A 11 20.49 -9.48 15.46
CA GLN A 11 19.68 -8.36 14.97
C GLN A 11 18.51 -8.82 14.11
N VAL A 12 17.48 -7.97 14.04
CA VAL A 12 16.40 -8.07 13.05
C VAL A 12 16.66 -7.04 11.97
N LEU A 13 16.87 -7.52 10.75
CA LEU A 13 17.12 -6.68 9.58
C LEU A 13 15.87 -6.64 8.70
N LEU A 14 15.32 -5.44 8.49
CA LEU A 14 14.24 -5.20 7.53
C LEU A 14 14.83 -4.64 6.23
N ILE A 15 14.55 -5.31 5.13
CA ILE A 15 14.86 -4.86 3.77
C ILE A 15 13.53 -4.58 3.07
N ASP A 16 13.21 -3.31 2.91
CA ASP A 16 11.92 -2.87 2.40
C ASP A 16 11.97 -2.68 0.89
N GLU A 17 10.90 -3.09 0.18
CA GLU A 17 10.71 -2.88 -1.26
C GLU A 17 11.89 -3.41 -2.13
N VAL A 18 12.32 -4.64 -1.90
CA VAL A 18 13.46 -5.27 -2.62
C VAL A 18 13.26 -5.28 -4.14
N ASP A 19 12.03 -5.29 -4.61
CA ASP A 19 11.65 -5.26 -6.03
C ASP A 19 11.90 -3.90 -6.72
N LYS A 20 12.21 -2.84 -5.97
CA LYS A 20 12.60 -1.54 -6.53
C LYS A 20 14.09 -1.43 -6.82
N ALA A 21 14.88 -2.32 -6.25
CA ALA A 21 16.31 -2.37 -6.49
C ALA A 21 16.63 -2.86 -7.93
N ASP A 22 17.90 -2.83 -8.29
CA ASP A 22 18.39 -3.37 -9.55
C ASP A 22 18.20 -4.90 -9.59
N LEU A 23 18.12 -5.46 -10.81
CA LEU A 23 17.84 -6.88 -11.02
C LEU A 23 18.86 -7.82 -10.38
N GLU A 24 20.11 -7.38 -10.23
CA GLU A 24 21.20 -8.17 -9.67
C GLU A 24 21.18 -8.13 -8.12
N PHE A 25 20.68 -7.05 -7.53
CA PHE A 25 20.70 -6.82 -6.09
C PHE A 25 20.10 -7.97 -5.25
N PRO A 26 18.95 -8.59 -5.59
CA PRO A 26 18.42 -9.71 -4.81
C PRO A 26 19.38 -10.90 -4.76
N ASN A 27 20.12 -11.18 -5.84
CA ASN A 27 21.07 -12.28 -5.89
C ASN A 27 22.34 -11.98 -5.09
N ASP A 28 22.85 -10.74 -5.18
CA ASP A 28 24.01 -10.29 -4.42
C ASP A 28 23.71 -10.32 -2.92
N LEU A 29 22.53 -9.82 -2.55
CA LEU A 29 22.05 -9.87 -1.17
C LEU A 29 22.01 -11.29 -0.62
N LEU A 30 21.52 -12.26 -1.41
CA LEU A 30 21.50 -13.66 -1.01
C LEU A 30 22.90 -14.23 -0.81
N HIS A 31 23.83 -13.89 -1.69
CA HIS A 31 25.20 -14.34 -1.59
C HIS A 31 25.85 -13.86 -0.28
N GLU A 32 25.66 -12.60 0.06
CA GLU A 32 26.17 -12.01 1.28
C GLU A 32 25.52 -12.57 2.54
N LEU A 33 24.21 -12.81 2.51
CA LEU A 33 23.47 -13.44 3.61
C LEU A 33 23.83 -14.93 3.79
N ASP A 34 24.14 -15.63 2.71
CA ASP A 34 24.60 -17.04 2.79
C ASP A 34 26.03 -17.10 3.31
N ALA A 35 26.92 -16.24 2.80
CA ALA A 35 28.32 -16.15 3.21
C ALA A 35 28.50 -15.55 4.60
N MET A 36 27.49 -14.83 5.13
CA MET A 36 27.52 -14.07 6.37
C MET A 36 28.65 -13.05 6.43
N ARG A 37 29.04 -12.52 5.28
CA ARG A 37 30.10 -11.49 5.11
C ARG A 37 29.89 -10.75 3.82
N PHE A 38 30.37 -9.53 3.78
CA PHE A 38 30.45 -8.72 2.56
C PHE A 38 31.65 -7.80 2.61
N GLN A 39 32.08 -7.35 1.46
CA GLN A 39 33.15 -6.40 1.30
C GLN A 39 32.62 -5.01 1.01
N VAL A 40 33.09 -4.02 1.75
CA VAL A 40 32.82 -2.60 1.48
C VAL A 40 33.74 -2.16 0.36
N VAL A 41 33.19 -1.91 -0.83
CA VAL A 41 33.96 -1.63 -2.06
C VAL A 41 34.83 -0.38 -1.90
N GLU A 42 34.35 0.65 -1.21
CA GLU A 42 35.01 1.94 -1.05
C GLU A 42 36.24 1.87 -0.14
N THR A 43 36.19 1.07 0.92
CA THR A 43 37.26 0.96 1.90
C THR A 43 38.05 -0.33 1.81
N ASN A 44 37.57 -1.29 1.02
CA ASN A 44 38.09 -2.64 0.89
C ASN A 44 38.07 -3.44 2.22
N ASP A 45 37.25 -3.00 3.17
CA ASP A 45 37.07 -3.70 4.45
C ASP A 45 36.14 -4.89 4.29
N GLU A 46 36.47 -6.01 4.92
CA GLU A 46 35.57 -7.17 5.02
C GLU A 46 34.80 -7.10 6.35
N VAL A 47 33.47 -7.16 6.27
CA VAL A 47 32.57 -7.21 7.42
C VAL A 47 31.99 -8.61 7.51
N ALA A 48 32.34 -9.36 8.56
CA ALA A 48 31.80 -10.69 8.82
C ALA A 48 30.83 -10.64 10.00
N ALA A 49 29.71 -11.37 9.88
CA ALA A 49 28.70 -11.42 10.92
C ALA A 49 29.15 -12.36 12.05
N GLN A 50 29.03 -11.87 13.29
CA GLN A 50 29.22 -12.68 14.49
C GLN A 50 28.01 -13.57 14.78
N GLU A 51 26.82 -13.01 14.62
CA GLU A 51 25.54 -13.69 14.81
C GLU A 51 24.69 -13.55 13.55
N ARG A 52 23.98 -14.63 13.19
CA ARG A 52 23.09 -14.63 12.02
C ARG A 52 21.85 -13.76 12.27
N PRO A 53 21.64 -12.65 11.53
CA PRO A 53 20.46 -11.81 11.70
C PRO A 53 19.19 -12.53 11.26
N LEU A 54 18.05 -12.13 11.83
CA LEU A 54 16.74 -12.44 11.28
C LEU A 54 16.43 -11.43 10.19
N VAL A 55 16.30 -11.88 8.95
CA VAL A 55 16.05 -10.99 7.82
C VAL A 55 14.59 -11.05 7.42
N ILE A 56 13.95 -9.88 7.35
CA ILE A 56 12.59 -9.70 6.85
C ILE A 56 12.69 -8.87 5.59
N ILE A 57 12.12 -9.37 4.50
CA ILE A 57 12.18 -8.72 3.19
C ILE A 57 10.76 -8.45 2.72
N THR A 58 10.48 -7.23 2.27
CA THR A 58 9.18 -6.87 1.69
C THR A 58 9.30 -6.63 0.19
N SER A 59 8.21 -6.90 -0.52
CA SER A 59 8.06 -6.62 -1.94
C SER A 59 6.61 -6.26 -2.26
N ASN A 60 6.42 -5.26 -3.10
CA ASN A 60 5.11 -4.86 -3.63
C ASN A 60 4.74 -5.61 -4.92
N ASN A 61 5.59 -6.54 -5.36
CA ASN A 61 5.42 -7.29 -6.60
C ASN A 61 5.34 -6.39 -7.85
N GLU A 62 6.11 -5.29 -7.86
CA GLU A 62 6.21 -4.39 -9.02
C GLU A 62 7.12 -4.99 -10.10
N LYS A 63 8.14 -5.75 -9.69
CA LYS A 63 9.01 -6.56 -10.54
C LYS A 63 9.04 -8.00 -10.04
N GLU A 64 9.18 -8.94 -10.94
CA GLU A 64 9.35 -10.34 -10.60
C GLU A 64 10.72 -10.56 -9.94
N LEU A 65 10.71 -11.21 -8.78
CA LEU A 65 11.94 -11.59 -8.10
C LEU A 65 12.47 -12.91 -8.67
N PRO A 66 13.81 -13.09 -8.73
CA PRO A 66 14.40 -14.32 -9.25
C PRO A 66 13.95 -15.56 -8.47
N ASP A 67 13.67 -16.65 -9.17
CA ASP A 67 13.30 -17.94 -8.54
C ASP A 67 14.32 -18.41 -7.51
N ALA A 68 15.62 -18.19 -7.77
CA ALA A 68 16.69 -18.50 -6.85
C ALA A 68 16.57 -17.77 -5.52
N PHE A 69 16.06 -16.53 -5.54
CA PHE A 69 15.77 -15.72 -4.36
C PHE A 69 14.57 -16.30 -3.59
N LEU A 70 13.46 -16.52 -4.28
CA LEU A 70 12.23 -17.01 -3.66
C LEU A 70 12.39 -18.37 -2.97
N ARG A 71 13.18 -19.28 -3.56
CA ARG A 71 13.43 -20.62 -2.97
C ARG A 71 14.18 -20.59 -1.64
N ARG A 72 14.91 -19.49 -1.34
CA ARG A 72 15.66 -19.32 -0.09
C ARG A 72 14.87 -18.59 0.99
N CYS A 73 13.69 -18.06 0.64
CA CYS A 73 12.84 -17.30 1.53
C CYS A 73 11.65 -18.13 2.03
N VAL A 74 11.25 -17.90 3.27
CA VAL A 74 9.92 -18.31 3.73
C VAL A 74 8.95 -17.24 3.24
N PHE A 75 8.13 -17.62 2.27
CA PHE A 75 7.24 -16.69 1.60
C PHE A 75 5.91 -16.56 2.33
N TYR A 76 5.47 -15.32 2.56
CA TYR A 76 4.16 -14.99 3.09
C TYR A 76 3.50 -13.92 2.24
N TYR A 77 2.36 -14.25 1.64
CA TYR A 77 1.59 -13.30 0.84
C TYR A 77 0.55 -12.58 1.71
N ILE A 78 0.61 -11.25 1.70
CA ILE A 78 -0.36 -10.40 2.39
C ILE A 78 -1.47 -10.03 1.41
N GLU A 79 -2.64 -10.67 1.58
CA GLU A 79 -3.81 -10.33 0.77
C GLU A 79 -4.32 -8.91 1.06
N PHE A 80 -4.89 -8.30 0.03
CA PHE A 80 -5.57 -7.02 0.23
C PHE A 80 -6.73 -7.18 1.23
N PRO A 81 -6.88 -6.26 2.19
CA PRO A 81 -7.89 -6.38 3.25
C PRO A 81 -9.30 -6.57 2.70
N LYS A 82 -10.02 -7.56 3.21
CA LYS A 82 -11.45 -7.77 2.93
C LYS A 82 -12.29 -6.65 3.57
N PRO A 83 -13.54 -6.42 3.14
CA PRO A 83 -14.38 -5.33 3.64
C PRO A 83 -14.51 -5.27 5.16
N GLN A 84 -14.56 -6.41 5.85
CA GLN A 84 -14.65 -6.48 7.31
C GLN A 84 -13.39 -5.94 8.00
N LEU A 85 -12.21 -6.36 7.54
CA LEU A 85 -10.94 -5.88 8.05
C LEU A 85 -10.72 -4.40 7.70
N MET A 86 -11.13 -4.00 6.48
CA MET A 86 -11.05 -2.61 6.05
C MET A 86 -11.88 -1.67 6.94
N ARG A 87 -13.07 -2.11 7.41
CA ARG A 87 -13.87 -1.35 8.39
C ARG A 87 -13.10 -1.11 9.68
N GLN A 88 -12.40 -2.13 10.19
CA GLN A 88 -11.59 -2.01 11.41
C GLN A 88 -10.42 -1.03 11.20
N ILE A 89 -9.73 -1.12 10.06
CA ILE A 89 -8.65 -0.19 9.70
C ILE A 89 -9.17 1.25 9.68
N ILE A 90 -10.30 1.48 8.99
CA ILE A 90 -10.88 2.83 8.91
C ILE A 90 -11.34 3.33 10.27
N ALA A 91 -11.91 2.47 11.12
CA ALA A 91 -12.35 2.85 12.46
C ALA A 91 -11.19 3.35 13.35
N VAL A 92 -9.98 2.84 13.17
CA VAL A 92 -8.77 3.33 13.85
C VAL A 92 -8.40 4.75 13.41
N HIS A 93 -8.50 5.03 12.10
CA HIS A 93 -8.15 6.35 11.54
C HIS A 93 -9.28 7.38 11.69
N HIS A 94 -10.52 6.93 11.65
CA HIS A 94 -11.72 7.77 11.70
C HIS A 94 -12.77 7.22 12.66
N PRO A 95 -12.53 7.29 13.99
CA PRO A 95 -13.40 6.65 15.00
C PRO A 95 -14.81 7.24 15.07
N HIS A 96 -15.02 8.45 14.56
CA HIS A 96 -16.31 9.15 14.56
C HIS A 96 -17.01 9.14 13.18
N LEU A 97 -16.56 8.27 12.26
CA LEU A 97 -17.17 8.18 10.93
C LEU A 97 -18.56 7.56 11.04
N ASP A 98 -19.54 8.19 10.37
CA ASP A 98 -20.90 7.64 10.26
C ASP A 98 -20.89 6.30 9.54
N ALA A 99 -21.57 5.30 10.13
CA ALA A 99 -21.57 3.92 9.60
C ALA A 99 -22.17 3.85 8.18
N THR A 100 -23.20 4.66 7.90
CA THR A 100 -23.86 4.68 6.59
C THR A 100 -22.90 5.22 5.52
N LEU A 101 -22.15 6.27 5.86
CA LEU A 101 -21.14 6.85 4.97
C LEU A 101 -20.02 5.84 4.72
N LEU A 102 -19.55 5.16 5.76
CA LEU A 102 -18.53 4.13 5.66
C LEU A 102 -18.96 3.00 4.70
N ASP A 103 -20.18 2.51 4.83
CA ASP A 103 -20.72 1.44 3.99
C ASP A 103 -20.76 1.83 2.52
N GLN A 104 -21.21 3.04 2.23
CA GLN A 104 -21.29 3.54 0.87
C GLN A 104 -19.90 3.76 0.25
N VAL A 105 -18.96 4.29 1.02
CA VAL A 105 -17.59 4.50 0.57
C VAL A 105 -16.92 3.15 0.29
N LEU A 106 -17.05 2.17 1.17
CA LEU A 106 -16.52 0.82 0.97
C LEU A 106 -17.11 0.15 -0.27
N LEU A 107 -18.44 0.22 -0.45
CA LEU A 107 -19.09 -0.35 -1.63
C LEU A 107 -18.51 0.23 -2.92
N LYS A 108 -18.33 1.56 -2.99
CA LYS A 108 -17.77 2.23 -4.17
C LYS A 108 -16.28 1.95 -4.33
N PHE A 109 -15.55 1.86 -3.26
CA PHE A 109 -14.13 1.55 -3.27
C PHE A 109 -13.85 0.15 -3.82
N TYR A 110 -14.55 -0.88 -3.33
CA TYR A 110 -14.39 -2.25 -3.84
C TYR A 110 -14.88 -2.38 -5.26
N TRP A 111 -16.00 -1.73 -5.62
CA TRP A 111 -16.45 -1.67 -7.01
C TRP A 111 -15.37 -1.06 -7.93
N LEU A 112 -14.71 0.03 -7.53
CA LEU A 112 -13.59 0.62 -8.28
C LEU A 112 -12.44 -0.37 -8.44
N ARG A 113 -12.11 -1.13 -7.40
CA ARG A 113 -11.02 -2.12 -7.45
C ARG A 113 -11.31 -3.31 -8.37
N GLU A 114 -12.56 -3.60 -8.63
CA GLU A 114 -13.00 -4.65 -9.57
C GLU A 114 -12.89 -4.20 -11.03
N GLN A 115 -12.80 -2.89 -11.30
CA GLN A 115 -12.69 -2.40 -12.67
C GLN A 115 -11.36 -2.80 -13.29
N SER A 116 -11.41 -3.54 -14.40
CA SER A 116 -10.22 -3.97 -15.16
C SER A 116 -9.54 -2.83 -15.92
N GLU A 117 -10.27 -1.75 -16.20
CA GLU A 117 -9.76 -0.58 -16.93
C GLU A 117 -8.81 0.29 -16.11
N LEU A 118 -8.80 0.13 -14.78
CA LEU A 118 -7.89 0.89 -13.92
C LEU A 118 -6.49 0.30 -13.99
N ARG A 119 -5.55 1.10 -14.48
CA ARG A 119 -4.13 0.73 -14.56
C ARG A 119 -3.54 0.42 -13.17
N LYS A 120 -3.99 1.11 -12.12
CA LYS A 120 -3.60 0.89 -10.74
C LYS A 120 -4.86 0.80 -9.87
N LYS A 121 -4.98 -0.29 -9.13
CA LYS A 121 -6.07 -0.45 -8.17
C LYS A 121 -5.82 0.45 -6.96
N PRO A 122 -6.84 1.18 -6.45
CA PRO A 122 -6.66 2.05 -5.32
C PRO A 122 -6.25 1.28 -4.05
N SER A 123 -5.32 1.87 -3.29
CA SER A 123 -4.74 1.32 -2.06
C SER A 123 -5.56 1.67 -0.82
N THR A 124 -5.21 1.08 0.32
CA THR A 124 -5.82 1.42 1.63
C THR A 124 -5.55 2.87 2.02
N SER A 125 -4.35 3.39 1.76
CA SER A 125 -4.00 4.78 2.05
C SER A 125 -4.86 5.76 1.26
N GLU A 126 -5.05 5.49 -0.04
CA GLU A 126 -5.91 6.31 -0.90
C GLU A 126 -7.37 6.31 -0.44
N LEU A 127 -7.86 5.20 0.12
CA LEU A 127 -9.19 5.15 0.73
C LEU A 127 -9.28 6.03 1.98
N ILE A 128 -8.29 5.99 2.86
CA ILE A 128 -8.24 6.84 4.07
C ILE A 128 -8.20 8.31 3.68
N ASP A 129 -7.37 8.67 2.70
CA ASP A 129 -7.29 10.04 2.18
C ASP A 129 -8.60 10.49 1.53
N TRP A 130 -9.26 9.61 0.79
CA TRP A 130 -10.57 9.90 0.21
C TRP A 130 -11.62 10.17 1.28
N ILE A 131 -11.69 9.34 2.33
CA ILE A 131 -12.59 9.58 3.48
C ILE A 131 -12.28 10.91 4.15
N SER A 132 -10.99 11.21 4.38
CA SER A 132 -10.55 12.48 4.96
C SER A 132 -10.99 13.67 4.11
N ALA A 133 -10.91 13.56 2.80
CA ALA A 133 -11.37 14.59 1.87
C ALA A 133 -12.89 14.78 1.91
N LEU A 134 -13.66 13.69 1.97
CA LEU A 134 -15.12 13.76 2.09
C LEU A 134 -15.56 14.43 3.40
N LEU A 135 -14.92 14.11 4.51
CA LEU A 135 -15.20 14.71 5.82
C LEU A 135 -14.90 16.22 5.81
N ARG A 136 -13.75 16.61 5.26
CA ARG A 136 -13.38 18.05 5.11
C ARG A 136 -14.34 18.81 4.22
N ALA A 137 -14.85 18.18 3.16
CA ALA A 137 -15.83 18.75 2.27
C ALA A 137 -17.23 18.89 2.91
N GLY A 138 -17.43 18.38 4.14
CA GLY A 138 -18.71 18.37 4.82
C GLY A 138 -19.77 17.54 4.10
N CYS A 139 -19.33 16.50 3.39
CA CYS A 139 -20.24 15.60 2.70
C CYS A 139 -21.02 14.78 3.72
N ARG A 140 -22.34 14.98 3.77
CA ARG A 140 -23.28 14.06 4.45
C ARG A 140 -24.00 13.24 3.40
N TRP A 141 -24.14 11.97 3.67
CA TRP A 141 -25.00 11.13 2.85
C TRP A 141 -26.47 11.42 3.18
N VAL A 142 -27.22 11.85 2.20
CA VAL A 142 -28.68 11.97 2.33
C VAL A 142 -29.30 10.72 1.72
N GLY A 143 -29.93 9.92 2.59
CA GLY A 143 -30.49 8.62 2.20
C GLY A 143 -31.39 8.71 0.97
N GLY A 144 -31.29 7.71 0.09
CA GLY A 144 -32.22 7.46 -1.03
C GLY A 144 -31.75 7.92 -2.40
N SER A 145 -30.70 8.71 -2.56
CA SER A 145 -30.12 9.02 -3.87
C SER A 145 -28.60 8.84 -3.85
N SER A 146 -28.05 8.31 -4.92
CA SER A 146 -26.61 8.05 -5.11
C SER A 146 -25.76 9.35 -5.22
N ARG A 147 -26.14 10.43 -4.56
CA ARG A 147 -25.51 11.74 -4.66
C ARG A 147 -24.96 12.19 -3.31
N LEU A 148 -23.68 12.56 -3.30
CA LEU A 148 -23.03 13.28 -2.22
C LEU A 148 -23.51 14.73 -2.19
N CYS A 149 -24.11 15.19 -1.07
CA CYS A 149 -24.54 16.57 -0.90
C CYS A 149 -23.59 17.33 0.02
N ARG A 150 -23.12 18.51 -0.39
CA ARG A 150 -22.38 19.44 0.47
C ARG A 150 -23.34 20.10 1.47
N SER A 151 -23.04 20.07 2.77
CA SER A 151 -23.89 20.52 3.87
C SER A 151 -24.05 22.04 4.02
N ARG A 152 -23.48 22.87 3.13
CA ARG A 152 -23.49 24.33 3.31
C ARG A 152 -24.31 25.13 2.30
N SER A 153 -25.02 24.54 1.35
CA SER A 153 -25.85 25.30 0.41
C SER A 153 -26.95 24.49 -0.29
N CYS A 154 -27.61 23.59 0.41
CA CYS A 154 -28.80 22.94 -0.13
C CYS A 154 -30.07 23.71 0.24
N THR A 155 -30.11 25.02 -0.04
CA THR A 155 -31.37 25.74 -0.20
C THR A 155 -31.84 25.56 -1.65
N ARG A 156 -32.83 24.67 -1.80
CA ARG A 156 -33.76 24.56 -2.93
C ARG A 156 -33.27 25.10 -4.31
N ALA A 157 -32.38 24.33 -4.97
CA ALA A 157 -32.27 24.40 -6.41
C ALA A 157 -32.41 22.99 -6.98
N PRO A 158 -33.23 22.75 -8.01
CA PRO A 158 -33.36 21.41 -8.60
C PRO A 158 -32.04 21.05 -9.27
N CYS A 159 -31.43 19.95 -8.80
CA CYS A 159 -30.22 19.39 -9.43
C CYS A 159 -30.51 19.12 -10.91
N ALA A 160 -29.67 19.72 -11.74
CA ALA A 160 -29.71 19.59 -13.19
C ALA A 160 -29.74 18.11 -13.64
N ARG A 161 -30.50 17.88 -14.70
CA ARG A 161 -30.74 16.57 -15.35
C ARG A 161 -29.44 15.87 -15.76
N PRO A 162 -29.41 14.54 -15.75
CA PRO A 162 -28.30 13.78 -16.31
C PRO A 162 -28.36 13.87 -17.84
N GLY A 163 -27.33 14.42 -18.44
CA GLY A 163 -27.25 14.47 -19.89
C GLY A 163 -26.18 15.44 -20.37
N ARG A 164 -24.92 15.08 -20.20
CA ARG A 164 -23.84 15.34 -21.18
C ARG A 164 -22.67 14.44 -20.85
N ALA A 165 -22.37 13.56 -21.80
CA ALA A 165 -21.16 12.76 -21.81
C ALA A 165 -19.93 13.69 -21.83
N TRP A 166 -18.99 13.45 -20.94
CA TRP A 166 -17.69 14.10 -20.94
C TRP A 166 -16.89 13.55 -22.12
N THR A 167 -16.57 14.39 -23.10
CA THR A 167 -15.64 14.04 -24.19
C THR A 167 -14.27 14.61 -23.84
N PRO A 168 -13.19 13.80 -23.79
CA PRO A 168 -11.85 14.31 -23.59
C PRO A 168 -11.40 15.08 -24.83
N ARG A 169 -11.00 16.34 -24.65
CA ARG A 169 -10.31 17.11 -25.71
C ARG A 169 -8.94 16.48 -25.96
N ARG A 170 -8.72 16.00 -27.18
CA ARG A 170 -7.38 15.67 -27.68
C ARG A 170 -6.57 16.96 -27.81
N ARG A 171 -5.39 16.96 -27.28
CA ARG A 171 -4.24 17.74 -27.75
C ARG A 171 -3.15 16.77 -28.16
#